data_3c4ccd82ad3d30bc92ac921d28012ff4
#
_entry.id   3c4ccd82ad3d30bc92ac921d28012ff4
#
_cell.length_a   1.000
_cell.length_b   1.000
_cell.length_c   1.000
_cell.angle_alpha   90.00
_cell.angle_beta   90.00
_cell.angle_gamma   90.00
#
_symmetry.space_group_name_H-M   'P 1'
#
loop_
_entity.id
_entity.type
_entity.pdbx_description
1 polymer ?
#
loop_
_entity_poly.entity_id
_entity_poly.type
_entity_poly.pdbx_seq_one_letter_code
_entity_poly.pdbx_strand_id
1 'polypeptide(L)'
;MFGVMQDVPLLVNRILDHALVNHPEREIVSRLVEGNIHRETYADAHLRSRKLSQALQGLGLQQGDVLATLAWNTHRHFETWYGITGIGGVYHTLNPRLFADQLSYIINHAGDKVIFTDLTFVPVLEGIEKEIPNVKGFIIMTDAAHMPETTLSNVHCYEDLID
;
A
#
# COMPACT_ATOMS: atom_id res chain seq x y z
N MET A 1 22.79 -28.24 -22.74
CA MET A 1 23.64 -27.13 -22.26
C MET A 1 22.72 -26.21 -21.47
N PHE A 2 22.88 -26.10 -20.17
CA PHE A 2 22.14 -25.13 -19.41
C PHE A 2 22.67 -23.74 -19.76
N GLY A 3 21.76 -22.79 -20.04
CA GLY A 3 22.16 -21.41 -20.33
C GLY A 3 22.87 -20.76 -19.13
N VAL A 4 23.59 -19.68 -19.35
CA VAL A 4 24.27 -18.89 -18.28
C VAL A 4 23.32 -17.96 -17.51
N MET A 5 22.02 -18.06 -17.75
CA MET A 5 21.02 -17.29 -16.99
C MET A 5 20.86 -17.88 -15.59
N GLN A 6 20.72 -16.99 -14.62
CA GLN A 6 20.42 -17.38 -13.24
C GLN A 6 19.03 -18.02 -13.16
N ASP A 7 18.93 -19.14 -12.46
CA ASP A 7 17.67 -19.80 -12.17
C ASP A 7 17.09 -19.22 -10.87
N VAL A 8 16.54 -18.01 -10.97
CA VAL A 8 15.90 -17.31 -9.85
C VAL A 8 14.57 -16.68 -10.31
N PRO A 9 13.52 -16.75 -9.49
CA PRO A 9 12.25 -16.11 -9.81
C PRO A 9 12.40 -14.60 -9.92
N LEU A 10 11.77 -14.00 -10.92
CA LEU A 10 11.72 -12.55 -11.14
C LEU A 10 10.61 -11.93 -10.26
N LEU A 11 10.87 -11.84 -8.96
CA LEU A 11 9.96 -11.26 -7.99
C LEU A 11 10.29 -9.79 -7.74
N VAL A 12 9.26 -8.95 -7.64
CA VAL A 12 9.39 -7.51 -7.36
C VAL A 12 10.17 -7.28 -6.07
N ASN A 13 9.94 -8.06 -5.03
CA ASN A 13 10.59 -7.92 -3.73
C ASN A 13 12.11 -8.07 -3.78
N ARG A 14 12.65 -8.79 -4.77
CA ARG A 14 14.10 -8.91 -4.93
C ARG A 14 14.79 -7.58 -5.23
N ILE A 15 14.06 -6.61 -5.74
CA ILE A 15 14.60 -5.26 -5.96
C ILE A 15 14.89 -4.60 -4.60
N LEU A 16 13.96 -4.71 -3.65
CA LEU A 16 14.16 -4.17 -2.31
C LEU A 16 15.17 -5.00 -1.50
N ASP A 17 15.20 -6.34 -1.67
CA ASP A 17 16.23 -7.20 -1.09
C ASP A 17 17.64 -6.79 -1.58
N HIS A 18 17.78 -6.47 -2.88
CA HIS A 18 19.04 -5.97 -3.43
C HIS A 18 19.43 -4.63 -2.79
N ALA A 19 18.48 -3.71 -2.62
CA ALA A 19 18.73 -2.42 -1.98
C ALA A 19 19.17 -2.60 -0.51
N LEU A 20 18.53 -3.52 0.23
CA LEU A 20 18.92 -3.85 1.58
C LEU A 20 20.38 -4.35 1.68
N VAL A 21 20.78 -5.24 0.77
CA VAL A 21 22.12 -5.86 0.82
C VAL A 21 23.23 -4.88 0.38
N ASN A 22 22.96 -4.07 -0.64
CA ASN A 22 24.00 -3.25 -1.27
C ASN A 22 23.96 -1.76 -0.87
N HIS A 23 22.80 -1.28 -0.41
CA HIS A 23 22.57 0.14 -0.11
C HIS A 23 21.70 0.36 1.13
N PRO A 24 21.90 -0.38 2.26
CA PRO A 24 20.96 -0.37 3.39
C PRO A 24 20.75 1.04 3.97
N GLU A 25 21.81 1.85 3.99
CA GLU A 25 21.81 3.17 4.62
C GLU A 25 21.42 4.33 3.68
N ARG A 26 21.09 4.03 2.41
CA ARG A 26 20.59 5.06 1.51
C ARG A 26 19.21 5.52 1.93
N GLU A 27 19.04 6.85 1.98
CA GLU A 27 17.80 7.47 2.44
C GLU A 27 16.72 7.50 1.35
N ILE A 28 15.50 7.26 1.79
CA ILE A 28 14.24 7.62 1.12
C ILE A 28 13.70 8.85 1.84
N VAL A 29 13.44 9.91 1.10
CA VAL A 29 12.95 11.17 1.66
C VAL A 29 11.59 11.48 1.09
N SER A 30 10.59 11.63 1.95
CA SER A 30 9.21 11.89 1.56
C SER A 30 8.66 13.16 2.22
N ARG A 31 7.95 13.98 1.45
CA ARG A 31 7.07 14.99 1.99
C ARG A 31 5.75 14.34 2.35
N LEU A 32 5.38 14.34 3.62
CA LEU A 32 4.14 13.74 4.09
C LEU A 32 2.93 14.63 3.81
N VAL A 33 1.76 14.03 3.74
CA VAL A 33 0.47 14.74 3.63
C VAL A 33 0.21 15.55 4.91
N GLU A 34 0.68 15.05 6.05
CA GLU A 34 0.67 15.74 7.34
C GLU A 34 1.55 17.00 7.37
N GLY A 35 2.43 17.18 6.38
CA GLY A 35 3.25 18.38 6.20
C GLY A 35 4.73 18.23 6.58
N ASN A 36 5.10 17.17 7.28
CA ASN A 36 6.47 16.90 7.70
C ASN A 36 7.32 16.31 6.58
N ILE A 37 8.64 16.34 6.74
CA ILE A 37 9.59 15.57 5.95
C ILE A 37 9.93 14.30 6.73
N HIS A 38 9.62 13.17 6.13
CA HIS A 38 10.02 11.86 6.64
C HIS A 38 11.32 11.41 5.96
N ARG A 39 12.20 10.80 6.74
CA ARG A 39 13.42 10.18 6.26
C ARG A 39 13.54 8.79 6.84
N GLU A 40 13.77 7.84 5.98
CA GLU A 40 14.03 6.46 6.34
C GLU A 40 15.12 5.89 5.42
N THR A 41 15.70 4.78 5.80
CA THR A 41 16.67 4.06 4.97
C THR A 41 16.01 2.93 4.18
N TYR A 42 16.71 2.36 3.18
CA TYR A 42 16.22 1.14 2.52
C TYR A 42 16.12 -0.04 3.48
N ALA A 43 16.95 -0.08 4.54
CA ALA A 43 16.82 -1.09 5.58
C ALA A 43 15.50 -0.94 6.36
N ASP A 44 15.13 0.29 6.70
CA ASP A 44 13.86 0.59 7.37
C ASP A 44 12.68 0.25 6.46
N ALA A 45 12.69 0.71 5.22
CA ALA A 45 11.63 0.45 4.24
C ALA A 45 11.43 -1.06 4.00
N HIS A 46 12.53 -1.83 3.94
CA HIS A 46 12.47 -3.28 3.81
C HIS A 46 11.79 -3.92 5.03
N LEU A 47 12.20 -3.53 6.25
CA LEU A 47 11.61 -4.05 7.47
C LEU A 47 10.11 -3.73 7.55
N ARG A 48 9.74 -2.47 7.30
CA ARG A 48 8.36 -1.98 7.35
C ARG A 48 7.48 -2.64 6.29
N SER A 49 7.97 -2.82 5.07
CA SER A 49 7.27 -3.58 4.03
C SER A 49 6.99 -5.03 4.43
N ARG A 50 7.91 -5.69 5.14
CA ARG A 50 7.71 -7.05 5.64
C ARG A 50 6.71 -7.11 6.79
N LYS A 51 6.73 -6.14 7.70
CA LYS A 51 5.71 -5.98 8.74
C LYS A 51 4.33 -5.81 8.11
N LEU A 52 4.22 -4.95 7.08
CA LEU A 52 2.98 -4.78 6.33
C LEU A 52 2.51 -6.09 5.71
N SER A 53 3.39 -6.86 5.08
CA SER A 53 3.05 -8.18 4.53
C SER A 53 2.44 -9.10 5.60
N GLN A 54 3.01 -9.14 6.79
CA GLN A 54 2.50 -9.95 7.90
C GLN A 54 1.14 -9.43 8.39
N ALA A 55 0.98 -8.12 8.53
CA ALA A 55 -0.27 -7.50 8.92
C ALA A 55 -1.42 -7.80 7.93
N LEU A 56 -1.13 -7.72 6.61
CA LEU A 56 -2.10 -8.07 5.57
C LEU A 56 -2.53 -9.54 5.65
N GLN A 57 -1.59 -10.45 5.90
CA GLN A 57 -1.92 -11.85 6.14
C GLN A 57 -2.77 -12.03 7.41
N GLY A 58 -2.48 -11.26 8.46
CA GLY A 58 -3.30 -11.22 9.70
C GLY A 58 -4.73 -10.75 9.45
N LEU A 59 -4.94 -9.85 8.48
CA LEU A 59 -6.27 -9.44 8.02
C LEU A 59 -6.95 -10.47 7.09
N GLY A 60 -6.32 -11.62 6.84
CA GLY A 60 -6.86 -12.70 6.02
C GLY A 60 -6.67 -12.52 4.53
N LEU A 61 -5.81 -11.59 4.10
CA LEU A 61 -5.49 -11.38 2.68
C LEU A 61 -4.51 -12.45 2.19
N GLN A 62 -4.68 -12.88 0.96
CA GLN A 62 -3.99 -14.02 0.38
C GLN A 62 -3.40 -13.70 -0.99
N GLN A 63 -2.56 -14.60 -1.48
CA GLN A 63 -2.04 -14.53 -2.84
C GLN A 63 -3.17 -14.40 -3.86
N GLY A 64 -3.03 -13.48 -4.79
CA GLY A 64 -4.00 -13.18 -5.85
C GLY A 64 -5.07 -12.17 -5.46
N ASP A 65 -5.17 -11.79 -4.18
CA ASP A 65 -6.07 -10.71 -3.76
C ASP A 65 -5.62 -9.37 -4.35
N VAL A 66 -6.59 -8.58 -4.78
CA VAL A 66 -6.33 -7.25 -5.34
C VAL A 66 -6.48 -6.20 -4.23
N LEU A 67 -5.43 -5.40 -4.06
CA LEU A 67 -5.38 -4.33 -3.06
C LEU A 67 -5.08 -3.01 -3.78
N ALA A 68 -5.98 -2.06 -3.62
CA ALA A 68 -5.86 -0.78 -4.28
C ALA A 68 -5.11 0.26 -3.44
N THR A 69 -4.53 1.24 -4.13
CA THR A 69 -3.98 2.44 -3.51
C THR A 69 -4.55 3.68 -4.18
N LEU A 70 -5.07 4.60 -3.37
CA LEU A 70 -5.49 5.95 -3.78
C LEU A 70 -4.66 6.94 -2.98
N ALA A 71 -3.46 7.26 -3.47
CA ALA A 71 -2.43 7.86 -2.64
C ALA A 71 -1.41 8.69 -3.41
N TRP A 72 -0.73 9.57 -2.69
CA TRP A 72 0.46 10.28 -3.15
C TRP A 72 1.72 9.42 -3.01
N ASN A 73 2.77 9.76 -3.72
CA ASN A 73 4.06 9.05 -3.67
C ASN A 73 4.84 9.42 -2.40
N THR A 74 4.52 8.74 -1.31
CA THR A 74 5.23 8.83 -0.02
C THR A 74 5.97 7.54 0.29
N HIS A 75 6.73 7.49 1.39
CA HIS A 75 7.37 6.27 1.87
C HIS A 75 6.34 5.15 2.12
N ARG A 76 5.17 5.48 2.72
CA ARG A 76 4.11 4.48 2.95
C ARG A 76 3.61 3.86 1.66
N HIS A 77 3.47 4.67 0.60
CA HIS A 77 3.08 4.17 -0.72
C HIS A 77 4.15 3.27 -1.34
N PHE A 78 5.43 3.60 -1.14
CA PHE A 78 6.57 2.78 -1.54
C PHE A 78 6.58 1.44 -0.78
N GLU A 79 6.42 1.46 0.54
CA GLU A 79 6.34 0.27 1.39
C GLU A 79 5.16 -0.62 1.02
N THR A 80 4.02 0.00 0.72
CA THR A 80 2.78 -0.71 0.34
C THR A 80 2.98 -1.53 -0.93
N TRP A 81 3.73 -1.03 -1.90
CA TRP A 81 4.05 -1.80 -3.11
C TRP A 81 4.75 -3.11 -2.77
N TYR A 82 5.79 -3.05 -1.95
CA TYR A 82 6.54 -4.25 -1.56
C TYR A 82 5.76 -5.12 -0.56
N GLY A 83 5.00 -4.50 0.32
CA GLY A 83 4.17 -5.22 1.29
C GLY A 83 3.09 -6.09 0.63
N ILE A 84 2.35 -5.53 -0.32
CA ILE A 84 1.31 -6.24 -1.08
C ILE A 84 1.91 -7.32 -1.97
N THR A 85 2.93 -6.98 -2.76
CA THR A 85 3.58 -7.95 -3.64
C THR A 85 4.31 -9.04 -2.85
N GLY A 86 4.69 -8.76 -1.59
CA GLY A 86 5.31 -9.70 -0.66
C GLY A 86 4.44 -10.89 -0.27
N ILE A 87 3.14 -10.71 -0.23
CA ILE A 87 2.18 -11.81 -0.02
C ILE A 87 1.68 -12.42 -1.34
N GLY A 88 2.20 -11.98 -2.49
CA GLY A 88 1.70 -12.36 -3.81
C GLY A 88 0.36 -11.71 -4.16
N GLY A 89 0.00 -10.62 -3.48
CA GLY A 89 -1.16 -9.80 -3.81
C GLY A 89 -0.95 -9.00 -5.10
N VAL A 90 -2.04 -8.60 -5.72
CA VAL A 90 -2.05 -7.72 -6.89
C VAL A 90 -2.11 -6.27 -6.40
N TYR A 91 -1.09 -5.50 -6.73
CA TYR A 91 -1.03 -4.08 -6.41
C TYR A 91 -1.73 -3.25 -7.49
N HIS A 92 -2.82 -2.58 -7.12
CA HIS A 92 -3.66 -1.81 -8.04
C HIS A 92 -3.63 -0.33 -7.68
N THR A 93 -3.01 0.50 -8.52
CA THR A 93 -2.96 1.95 -8.31
C THR A 93 -4.13 2.66 -8.95
N LEU A 94 -4.87 3.42 -8.15
CA LEU A 94 -5.99 4.25 -8.61
C LEU A 94 -5.50 5.66 -8.94
N ASN A 95 -5.98 6.21 -10.04
CA ASN A 95 -5.67 7.59 -10.39
C ASN A 95 -6.59 8.55 -9.62
N PRO A 96 -6.07 9.40 -8.72
CA PRO A 96 -6.87 10.29 -7.89
C PRO A 96 -7.55 11.45 -8.66
N ARG A 97 -7.30 11.57 -9.96
CA ARG A 97 -7.92 12.59 -10.82
C ARG A 97 -9.16 12.10 -11.56
N LEU A 98 -9.52 10.84 -11.35
CA LEU A 98 -10.75 10.28 -11.94
C LEU A 98 -11.97 10.76 -11.18
N PHE A 99 -13.11 10.82 -11.88
CA PHE A 99 -14.39 11.08 -11.24
C PHE A 99 -14.88 9.88 -10.43
N ALA A 100 -15.81 10.15 -9.50
CA ALA A 100 -16.32 9.15 -8.56
C ALA A 100 -16.88 7.89 -9.25
N ASP A 101 -17.67 8.06 -10.31
CA ASP A 101 -18.24 6.98 -11.11
C ASP A 101 -17.17 6.10 -11.78
N GLN A 102 -16.11 6.72 -12.27
CA GLN A 102 -14.98 6.00 -12.86
C GLN A 102 -14.19 5.22 -11.79
N LEU A 103 -13.95 5.81 -10.61
CA LEU A 103 -13.29 5.14 -9.49
C LEU A 103 -14.12 3.94 -9.03
N SER A 104 -15.41 4.11 -8.79
CA SER A 104 -16.31 3.03 -8.40
C SER A 104 -16.30 1.88 -9.41
N TYR A 105 -16.36 2.23 -10.72
CA TYR A 105 -16.28 1.22 -11.77
C TYR A 105 -14.97 0.43 -11.73
N ILE A 106 -13.81 1.12 -11.66
CA ILE A 106 -12.49 0.47 -11.70
C ILE A 106 -12.27 -0.41 -10.48
N ILE A 107 -12.62 0.07 -9.28
CA ILE A 107 -12.52 -0.66 -8.03
C ILE A 107 -13.33 -1.96 -8.08
N ASN A 108 -14.59 -1.88 -8.53
CA ASN A 108 -15.44 -3.05 -8.68
C ASN A 108 -14.96 -4.01 -9.77
N HIS A 109 -14.51 -3.47 -10.91
CA HIS A 109 -14.02 -4.26 -12.02
C HIS A 109 -12.76 -5.05 -11.67
N ALA A 110 -11.83 -4.43 -10.93
CA ALA A 110 -10.62 -5.09 -10.46
C ALA A 110 -10.90 -6.08 -9.31
N GLY A 111 -12.00 -5.91 -8.60
CA GLY A 111 -12.33 -6.71 -7.41
C GLY A 111 -11.47 -6.37 -6.21
N ASP A 112 -11.17 -5.09 -6.03
CA ASP A 112 -10.35 -4.61 -4.92
C ASP A 112 -10.95 -5.01 -3.58
N LYS A 113 -10.14 -5.63 -2.71
CA LYS A 113 -10.57 -6.08 -1.38
C LYS A 113 -10.30 -5.08 -0.28
N VAL A 114 -9.20 -4.36 -0.38
CA VAL A 114 -8.77 -3.34 0.57
C VAL A 114 -8.23 -2.16 -0.20
N ILE A 115 -8.50 -0.94 0.28
CA ILE A 115 -7.99 0.29 -0.31
C ILE A 115 -7.08 0.99 0.70
N PHE A 116 -5.82 1.20 0.31
CA PHE A 116 -4.92 2.12 1.00
C PHE A 116 -5.16 3.53 0.51
N THR A 117 -5.27 4.49 1.41
CA THR A 117 -5.56 5.87 1.03
C THR A 117 -4.80 6.88 1.89
N ASP A 118 -4.41 8.00 1.29
CA ASP A 118 -3.95 9.17 2.03
C ASP A 118 -5.13 9.96 2.61
N LEU A 119 -4.85 10.77 3.62
CA LEU A 119 -5.81 11.70 4.25
C LEU A 119 -6.57 12.55 3.23
N THR A 120 -5.88 12.98 2.17
CA THR A 120 -6.46 13.82 1.10
C THR A 120 -7.65 13.19 0.39
N PHE A 121 -7.68 11.86 0.30
CA PHE A 121 -8.67 11.14 -0.51
C PHE A 121 -9.75 10.43 0.31
N VAL A 122 -9.70 10.52 1.64
CA VAL A 122 -10.73 9.96 2.52
C VAL A 122 -12.14 10.46 2.13
N PRO A 123 -12.38 11.78 1.91
CA PRO A 123 -13.71 12.26 1.51
C PRO A 123 -14.20 11.71 0.16
N VAL A 124 -13.28 11.42 -0.76
CA VAL A 124 -13.64 10.81 -2.06
C VAL A 124 -14.17 9.39 -1.84
N LEU A 125 -13.48 8.59 -1.01
CA LEU A 125 -13.91 7.23 -0.70
C LEU A 125 -15.20 7.18 0.11
N GLU A 126 -15.40 8.11 1.05
CA GLU A 126 -16.68 8.27 1.76
C GLU A 126 -17.86 8.49 0.81
N GLY A 127 -17.63 9.28 -0.25
CA GLY A 127 -18.65 9.57 -1.27
C GLY A 127 -19.07 8.35 -2.08
N ILE A 128 -18.18 7.36 -2.25
CA ILE A 128 -18.41 6.19 -3.11
C ILE A 128 -18.50 4.86 -2.36
N GLU A 129 -18.36 4.85 -1.04
CA GLU A 129 -18.29 3.59 -0.25
C GLU A 129 -19.46 2.65 -0.55
N LYS A 130 -20.67 3.20 -0.69
CA LYS A 130 -21.87 2.40 -0.99
C LYS A 130 -21.87 1.78 -2.38
N GLU A 131 -21.05 2.34 -3.29
CA GLU A 131 -20.93 1.90 -4.67
C GLU A 131 -19.85 0.83 -4.85
N ILE A 132 -19.02 0.58 -3.81
CA ILE A 132 -17.90 -0.39 -3.82
C ILE A 132 -18.09 -1.48 -2.76
N PRO A 133 -19.19 -2.23 -2.77
CA PRO A 133 -19.60 -3.13 -1.68
C PRO A 133 -18.65 -4.33 -1.46
N ASN A 134 -17.75 -4.62 -2.41
CA ASN A 134 -16.78 -5.71 -2.30
C ASN A 134 -15.52 -5.32 -1.53
N VAL A 135 -15.29 -4.04 -1.30
CA VAL A 135 -14.18 -3.55 -0.46
C VAL A 135 -14.47 -3.88 0.99
N LYS A 136 -13.53 -4.57 1.63
CA LYS A 136 -13.69 -5.09 3.00
C LYS A 136 -13.15 -4.16 4.07
N GLY A 137 -12.33 -3.19 3.68
CA GLY A 137 -11.75 -2.23 4.61
C GLY A 137 -10.84 -1.22 3.95
N PHE A 138 -10.52 -0.20 4.72
CA PHE A 138 -9.67 0.91 4.30
C PHE A 138 -8.48 1.04 5.25
N ILE A 139 -7.30 1.27 4.69
CA ILE A 139 -6.08 1.54 5.46
C ILE A 139 -5.66 2.97 5.17
N ILE A 140 -5.82 3.85 6.15
CA ILE A 140 -5.42 5.25 6.03
C ILE A 140 -3.93 5.35 6.32
N MET A 141 -3.17 5.83 5.34
CA MET A 141 -1.70 5.91 5.37
C MET A 141 -1.23 7.11 6.18
N THR A 142 -1.47 7.04 7.49
CA THR A 142 -1.11 8.04 8.49
C THR A 142 -0.76 7.38 9.82
N ASP A 143 -0.43 8.17 10.82
CA ASP A 143 -0.24 7.75 12.21
C ASP A 143 -1.51 8.00 13.05
N ALA A 144 -1.54 7.43 14.26
CA ALA A 144 -2.68 7.53 15.17
C ALA A 144 -3.05 8.98 15.52
N ALA A 145 -2.04 9.89 15.60
CA ALA A 145 -2.28 11.28 15.96
C ALA A 145 -2.99 12.10 14.87
N HIS A 146 -2.87 11.64 13.61
CA HIS A 146 -3.44 12.30 12.43
C HIS A 146 -4.62 11.53 11.81
N MET A 147 -5.10 10.47 12.49
CA MET A 147 -6.28 9.75 12.01
C MET A 147 -7.49 10.69 11.94
N PRO A 148 -8.17 10.77 10.79
CA PRO A 148 -9.32 11.64 10.63
C PRO A 148 -10.56 11.02 11.27
N GLU A 149 -11.50 11.85 11.66
CA GLU A 149 -12.88 11.39 11.81
C GLU A 149 -13.42 11.04 10.42
N THR A 150 -13.99 9.86 10.27
CA THR A 150 -14.46 9.36 8.98
C THR A 150 -15.72 8.51 9.12
N THR A 151 -16.54 8.50 8.06
CA THR A 151 -17.72 7.64 7.95
C THR A 151 -17.42 6.30 7.32
N LEU A 152 -16.20 6.10 6.80
CA LEU A 152 -15.79 4.81 6.21
C LEU A 152 -15.88 3.69 7.24
N SER A 153 -16.35 2.53 6.80
CA SER A 153 -16.41 1.33 7.64
C SER A 153 -15.07 0.59 7.64
N ASN A 154 -14.78 -0.13 8.74
CA ASN A 154 -13.62 -1.00 8.86
C ASN A 154 -12.29 -0.33 8.48
N VAL A 155 -11.99 0.76 9.17
CA VAL A 155 -10.80 1.60 8.95
C VAL A 155 -9.67 1.18 9.87
N HIS A 156 -8.46 1.11 9.30
CA HIS A 156 -7.21 0.86 10.02
C HIS A 156 -6.24 2.04 9.83
N CYS A 157 -5.50 2.36 10.89
CA CYS A 157 -4.34 3.25 10.81
C CYS A 157 -3.14 2.47 10.28
N TYR A 158 -2.40 3.03 9.32
CA TYR A 158 -1.26 2.35 8.72
C TYR A 158 -0.15 2.05 9.73
N GLU A 159 0.24 3.06 10.52
CA GLU A 159 1.35 2.89 11.48
C GLU A 159 0.99 1.88 12.58
N ASP A 160 -0.25 1.93 13.10
CA ASP A 160 -0.71 0.97 14.11
C ASP A 160 -0.80 -0.46 13.54
N LEU A 161 -1.09 -0.58 12.25
CA LEU A 161 -1.23 -1.88 11.59
C LEU A 161 0.11 -2.60 11.43
N ILE A 162 1.20 -1.84 11.25
CA ILE A 162 2.55 -2.40 11.04
C ILE A 162 3.42 -2.42 12.30
N ASP A 163 2.92 -1.94 13.44
CA ASP A 163 3.66 -1.92 14.71
C ASP A 163 3.67 -3.30 15.38
#